data_67f7860b756d7aaa70894ce75d90924a
#
_entry.id   67f7860b756d7aaa70894ce75d90924a
#
_cell.length_a   1.000
_cell.length_b   1.000
_cell.length_c   1.000
_cell.angle_alpha   90.00
_cell.angle_beta   90.00
_cell.angle_gamma   90.00
#
_symmetry.space_group_name_H-M   'P 1'
#
loop_
_entity.id
_entity.type
_entity.pdbx_description
1 polymer ?
#
loop_
_entity_poly.entity_id
_entity_poly.type
_entity_poly.pdbx_seq_one_letter_code
_entity_poly.pdbx_strand_id
1 'polypeptide(L)'
;MCIRDSPINKCLMLGNGDYLAEVEKKVHAALCDRMDVYRSEPYFLEILPKGVDKAKSLESFLNIIGCRREELMACGDGFNDLTMIKYAGLGVAMANAREEVKKCADYITASNDEDGVALAIERFIL
;
A
#
# COMPACT_ATOMS: atom_id res chain seq x y z
N MET A 1 -25.57 -8.29 9.23
CA MET A 1 -24.39 -7.89 10.00
C MET A 1 -24.45 -6.38 10.17
N CYS A 2 -24.55 -5.87 11.38
CA CYS A 2 -24.63 -4.43 11.64
C CYS A 2 -23.20 -3.87 11.70
N ILE A 3 -22.80 -3.06 10.72
CA ILE A 3 -21.45 -2.48 10.61
C ILE A 3 -21.15 -1.50 11.78
N ARG A 4 -22.18 -1.14 12.56
CA ARG A 4 -22.07 -0.15 13.65
C ARG A 4 -21.30 -0.63 14.87
N ASP A 5 -21.12 -1.94 15.01
CA ASP A 5 -20.52 -2.55 16.21
C ASP A 5 -19.04 -2.95 15.98
N SER A 6 -18.51 -2.72 14.80
CA SER A 6 -17.11 -3.02 14.46
C SER A 6 -16.28 -1.74 14.36
N PRO A 7 -15.04 -1.70 14.88
CA PRO A 7 -14.14 -0.59 14.65
C PRO A 7 -13.90 -0.39 13.16
N ILE A 8 -13.95 0.87 12.72
CA ILE A 8 -13.68 1.25 11.32
C ILE A 8 -12.17 1.46 11.19
N ASN A 9 -11.54 0.63 10.39
CA ASN A 9 -10.11 0.72 10.14
C ASN A 9 -9.76 1.72 9.02
N LYS A 10 -10.66 1.87 8.04
CA LYS A 10 -10.47 2.75 6.88
C LYS A 10 -11.82 3.12 6.27
N CYS A 11 -11.93 4.35 5.77
CA CYS A 11 -13.02 4.77 4.90
C CYS A 11 -12.51 4.93 3.48
N LEU A 12 -13.26 4.44 2.50
CA LEU A 12 -13.01 4.63 1.08
C LEU A 12 -14.21 5.34 0.46
N MET A 13 -13.94 6.50 -0.15
CA MET A 13 -14.94 7.25 -0.92
C MET A 13 -14.65 7.07 -2.40
N LEU A 14 -15.67 6.69 -3.16
CA LEU A 14 -15.65 6.51 -4.61
C LEU A 14 -16.38 7.66 -5.28
N GLY A 15 -15.83 8.24 -6.33
CA GLY A 15 -16.50 9.32 -7.06
C GLY A 15 -15.73 9.82 -8.27
N ASN A 16 -16.27 10.85 -8.92
CA ASN A 16 -15.57 11.54 -10.00
C ASN A 16 -14.26 12.16 -9.50
N GLY A 17 -13.18 12.04 -10.29
CA GLY A 17 -11.83 12.48 -9.89
C GLY A 17 -11.73 13.96 -9.57
N ASP A 18 -12.37 14.83 -10.35
CA ASP A 18 -12.34 16.29 -10.11
C ASP A 18 -13.11 16.66 -8.85
N TYR A 19 -14.27 16.04 -8.63
CA TYR A 19 -15.05 16.19 -7.41
C TYR A 19 -14.25 15.71 -6.19
N LEU A 20 -13.63 14.54 -6.26
CA LEU A 20 -12.83 14.01 -5.16
C LEU A 20 -11.59 14.85 -4.87
N ALA A 21 -10.99 15.52 -5.87
CA ALA A 21 -9.90 16.45 -5.65
C ALA A 21 -10.29 17.65 -4.77
N GLU A 22 -11.51 18.17 -4.94
CA GLU A 22 -12.04 19.24 -4.09
C GLU A 22 -12.46 18.72 -2.70
N VAL A 23 -13.03 17.53 -2.63
CA VAL A 23 -13.40 16.89 -1.37
C VAL A 23 -12.15 16.58 -0.53
N GLU A 24 -11.08 16.06 -1.16
CA GLU A 24 -9.80 15.78 -0.50
C GLU A 24 -9.28 17.00 0.26
N LYS A 25 -9.24 18.19 -0.38
CA LYS A 25 -8.79 19.42 0.27
C LYS A 25 -9.60 19.76 1.51
N LYS A 26 -10.93 19.64 1.42
CA LYS A 26 -11.85 19.96 2.53
C LYS A 26 -11.72 18.95 3.68
N VAL A 27 -11.69 17.66 3.35
CA VAL A 27 -11.58 16.58 4.35
C VAL A 27 -10.20 16.59 5.00
N HIS A 28 -9.14 16.78 4.21
CA HIS A 28 -7.78 16.93 4.73
C HIS A 28 -7.69 18.11 5.71
N ALA A 29 -8.19 19.28 5.34
CA ALA A 29 -8.19 20.45 6.22
C ALA A 29 -8.92 20.21 7.55
N ALA A 30 -9.98 19.39 7.55
CA ALA A 30 -10.78 19.10 8.73
C ALA A 30 -10.19 17.98 9.62
N LEU A 31 -9.40 17.05 9.04
CA LEU A 31 -9.00 15.81 9.72
C LEU A 31 -7.49 15.59 9.79
N CYS A 32 -6.66 16.43 9.17
CA CYS A 32 -5.20 16.20 9.04
C CYS A 32 -4.45 16.02 10.37
N ASP A 33 -4.99 16.47 11.48
CA ASP A 33 -4.41 16.26 12.81
C ASP A 33 -4.55 14.82 13.31
N ARG A 34 -5.58 14.11 12.87
CA ARG A 34 -5.98 12.80 13.38
C ARG A 34 -5.95 11.68 12.36
N MET A 35 -6.09 12.02 11.08
CA MET A 35 -6.26 11.07 9.99
C MET A 35 -5.33 11.42 8.84
N ASP A 36 -4.89 10.41 8.12
CA ASP A 36 -4.30 10.57 6.81
C ASP A 36 -5.41 10.53 5.76
N VAL A 37 -5.36 11.51 4.84
CA VAL A 37 -6.38 11.71 3.81
C VAL A 37 -5.64 11.90 2.49
N TYR A 38 -5.81 10.98 1.55
CA TYR A 38 -5.18 11.04 0.24
C TYR A 38 -5.96 10.26 -0.80
N ARG A 39 -5.68 10.51 -2.07
CA ARG A 39 -6.22 9.71 -3.17
C ARG A 39 -5.22 8.65 -3.60
N SER A 40 -5.61 7.38 -3.48
CA SER A 40 -4.84 6.24 -4.01
C SER A 40 -4.97 6.14 -5.53
N GLU A 41 -6.14 6.51 -6.06
CA GLU A 41 -6.43 6.70 -7.48
C GLU A 41 -7.27 7.96 -7.66
N PRO A 42 -7.36 8.55 -8.87
CA PRO A 42 -8.15 9.76 -9.08
C PRO A 42 -9.59 9.66 -8.56
N TYR A 43 -10.18 8.49 -8.62
CA TYR A 43 -11.55 8.18 -8.25
C TYR A 43 -11.71 7.51 -6.87
N PHE A 44 -10.61 7.33 -6.11
CA PHE A 44 -10.60 6.78 -4.75
C PHE A 44 -10.00 7.77 -3.76
N LEU A 45 -10.79 8.23 -2.78
CA LEU A 45 -10.31 8.99 -1.63
C LEU A 45 -10.31 8.10 -0.40
N GLU A 46 -9.14 7.95 0.21
CA GLU A 46 -8.91 7.14 1.39
C GLU A 46 -8.75 8.02 2.63
N ILE A 47 -9.37 7.59 3.73
CA ILE A 47 -9.26 8.21 5.04
C ILE A 47 -8.94 7.11 6.04
N LEU A 48 -7.81 7.21 6.72
CA LEU A 48 -7.31 6.18 7.64
C LEU A 48 -6.60 6.83 8.85
N PRO A 49 -6.41 6.08 9.94
CA PRO A 49 -5.69 6.58 11.10
C PRO A 49 -4.29 7.10 10.73
N LYS A 50 -3.88 8.19 11.37
CA LYS A 50 -2.62 8.86 11.06
C LYS A 50 -1.41 7.96 11.25
N GLY A 51 -0.51 8.01 10.28
CA GLY A 51 0.75 7.28 10.33
C GLY A 51 0.64 5.78 10.10
N VAL A 52 -0.50 5.30 9.60
CA VAL A 52 -0.66 3.91 9.16
C VAL A 52 -0.27 3.83 7.70
N ASP A 53 0.81 3.14 7.42
CA ASP A 53 1.24 2.78 6.07
C ASP A 53 1.54 1.28 5.98
N LYS A 54 1.77 0.78 4.76
CA LYS A 54 2.01 -0.65 4.54
C LYS A 54 3.28 -1.14 5.23
N ALA A 55 4.35 -0.35 5.29
CA ALA A 55 5.59 -0.74 5.95
C ALA A 55 5.42 -0.89 7.46
N LYS A 56 4.79 0.08 8.12
CA LYS A 56 4.52 0.01 9.56
C LYS A 56 3.57 -1.13 9.94
N SER A 57 2.59 -1.40 9.07
CA SER A 57 1.69 -2.54 9.26
C SER A 57 2.44 -3.86 9.16
N LEU A 58 3.36 -3.99 8.21
CA LEU A 58 4.23 -5.16 8.06
C LEU A 58 5.20 -5.29 9.23
N GLU A 59 5.82 -4.21 9.69
CA GLU A 59 6.69 -4.21 10.87
C GLU A 59 5.95 -4.74 12.10
N SER A 60 4.74 -4.23 12.35
CA SER A 60 3.90 -4.71 13.45
C SER A 60 3.54 -6.18 13.31
N PHE A 61 3.21 -6.61 12.08
CA PHE A 61 2.89 -8.01 11.79
C PHE A 61 4.10 -8.93 11.99
N LEU A 62 5.27 -8.57 11.46
CA LEU A 62 6.51 -9.33 11.64
C LEU A 62 6.86 -9.50 13.12
N ASN A 63 6.72 -8.45 13.93
CA ASN A 63 6.93 -8.53 15.37
C ASN A 63 5.98 -9.53 16.06
N ILE A 64 4.71 -9.60 15.62
CA ILE A 64 3.72 -10.54 16.18
C ILE A 64 4.09 -11.98 15.84
N ILE A 65 4.54 -12.26 14.62
CA ILE A 65 4.86 -13.62 14.18
C ILE A 65 6.32 -14.02 14.48
N GLY A 66 7.13 -13.10 15.02
CA GLY A 66 8.53 -13.37 15.38
C GLY A 66 9.48 -13.48 14.19
N CYS A 67 9.14 -12.87 13.04
CA CYS A 67 9.99 -12.82 11.86
C CYS A 67 10.74 -11.49 11.77
N ARG A 68 11.88 -11.52 11.09
CA ARG A 68 12.71 -10.34 10.86
C ARG A 68 12.38 -9.72 9.50
N ARG A 69 12.70 -8.45 9.34
CA ARG A 69 12.56 -7.70 8.09
C ARG A 69 13.27 -8.39 6.91
N GLU A 70 14.45 -8.95 7.15
CA GLU A 70 15.27 -9.64 6.15
C GLU A 70 14.61 -10.91 5.60
N GLU A 71 13.60 -11.44 6.31
CA GLU A 71 12.83 -12.62 5.92
C GLU A 71 11.55 -12.26 5.15
N LEU A 72 11.34 -10.96 4.88
CA LEU A 72 10.18 -10.45 4.16
C LEU A 72 10.52 -10.18 2.70
N MET A 73 9.79 -10.79 1.78
CA MET A 73 9.67 -10.36 0.39
C MET A 73 8.36 -9.60 0.20
N ALA A 74 8.41 -8.43 -0.41
CA ALA A 74 7.23 -7.62 -0.70
C ALA A 74 7.13 -7.32 -2.20
N CYS A 75 5.99 -7.64 -2.81
CA CYS A 75 5.69 -7.35 -4.21
C CYS A 75 4.68 -6.21 -4.32
N GLY A 76 4.84 -5.31 -5.29
CA GLY A 76 3.90 -4.20 -5.50
C GLY A 76 4.08 -3.48 -6.82
N ASP A 77 3.10 -2.62 -7.17
CA ASP A 77 3.08 -1.89 -8.44
C ASP A 77 2.68 -0.40 -8.27
N GLY A 78 2.02 -0.05 -7.19
CA GLY A 78 1.49 1.29 -6.93
C GLY A 78 2.31 2.15 -5.97
N PHE A 79 2.00 3.44 -5.91
CA PHE A 79 2.65 4.37 -4.96
C PHE A 79 2.44 3.98 -3.49
N ASN A 80 1.30 3.38 -3.17
CA ASN A 80 0.99 2.88 -1.85
C ASN A 80 1.86 1.68 -1.43
N ASP A 81 2.59 1.08 -2.36
CA ASP A 81 3.49 -0.05 -2.12
C ASP A 81 4.95 0.39 -1.88
N LEU A 82 5.29 1.63 -2.23
CA LEU A 82 6.66 2.15 -2.10
C LEU A 82 7.27 1.94 -0.73
N THR A 83 6.50 2.18 0.33
CA THR A 83 7.00 2.07 1.70
C THR A 83 7.29 0.61 2.08
N MET A 84 6.42 -0.32 1.67
CA MET A 84 6.64 -1.74 1.96
C MET A 84 7.77 -2.35 1.11
N ILE A 85 7.90 -1.95 -0.17
CA ILE A 85 9.00 -2.39 -1.05
C ILE A 85 10.34 -1.94 -0.48
N LYS A 86 10.47 -0.69 -0.05
CA LYS A 86 11.69 -0.18 0.60
C LYS A 86 11.96 -0.80 1.97
N TYR A 87 10.92 -1.18 2.67
CA TYR A 87 11.04 -1.76 4.00
C TYR A 87 11.45 -3.22 3.96
N ALA A 88 10.98 -4.01 3.01
CA ALA A 88 11.23 -5.44 2.92
C ALA A 88 12.74 -5.77 2.82
N GLY A 89 13.10 -6.97 3.21
CA GLY A 89 14.44 -7.53 2.96
C GLY A 89 14.69 -7.78 1.47
N LEU A 90 13.59 -8.05 0.71
CA LEU A 90 13.59 -8.14 -0.74
C LEU A 90 12.35 -7.41 -1.27
N GLY A 91 12.54 -6.23 -1.82
CA GLY A 91 11.50 -5.46 -2.48
C GLY A 91 11.40 -5.81 -3.96
N VAL A 92 10.23 -6.23 -4.42
CA VAL A 92 9.97 -6.66 -5.81
C VAL A 92 8.94 -5.73 -6.45
N ALA A 93 9.29 -5.10 -7.55
CA ALA A 93 8.35 -4.35 -8.37
C ALA A 93 7.79 -5.23 -9.49
N MET A 94 6.51 -5.08 -9.78
CA MET A 94 5.89 -5.69 -10.95
C MET A 94 6.35 -4.99 -12.25
N ALA A 95 6.40 -5.69 -13.38
CA ALA A 95 6.77 -5.06 -14.67
C ALA A 95 5.79 -3.95 -15.09
N ASN A 96 4.51 -4.04 -14.70
CA ASN A 96 3.51 -2.99 -14.90
C ASN A 96 3.56 -1.88 -13.84
N ALA A 97 4.49 -1.95 -12.88
CA ALA A 97 4.63 -0.94 -11.83
C ALA A 97 5.04 0.42 -12.39
N ARG A 98 4.73 1.48 -11.62
CA ARG A 98 5.20 2.84 -11.91
C ARG A 98 6.72 2.92 -11.79
N GLU A 99 7.33 3.81 -12.59
CA GLU A 99 8.80 3.93 -12.65
C GLU A 99 9.44 4.25 -11.29
N GLU A 100 8.74 5.03 -10.44
CA GLU A 100 9.19 5.35 -9.10
C GLU A 100 9.24 4.10 -8.19
N VAL A 101 8.32 3.17 -8.38
CA VAL A 101 8.27 1.90 -7.66
C VAL A 101 9.41 0.99 -8.11
N LYS A 102 9.61 0.86 -9.44
CA LYS A 102 10.70 0.08 -10.02
C LYS A 102 12.08 0.56 -9.56
N LYS A 103 12.28 1.89 -9.46
CA LYS A 103 13.56 2.47 -9.00
C LYS A 103 13.88 2.18 -7.53
N CYS A 104 12.89 1.83 -6.73
CA CYS A 104 13.05 1.56 -5.31
C CYS A 104 13.12 0.07 -4.97
N ALA A 105 12.85 -0.80 -5.94
CA ALA A 105 12.84 -2.24 -5.77
C ALA A 105 14.23 -2.84 -6.00
N ASP A 106 14.51 -3.94 -5.31
CA ASP A 106 15.72 -4.73 -5.50
C ASP A 106 15.63 -5.60 -6.76
N TYR A 107 14.41 -5.97 -7.15
CA TYR A 107 14.15 -6.80 -8.33
C TYR A 107 12.87 -6.37 -9.05
N ILE A 108 12.85 -6.51 -10.38
CA ILE A 108 11.66 -6.32 -11.20
C ILE A 108 11.25 -7.68 -11.76
N THR A 109 10.06 -8.14 -11.40
CA THR A 109 9.46 -9.37 -11.91
C THR A 109 8.60 -9.10 -13.15
N ALA A 110 7.92 -10.13 -13.68
CA ALA A 110 6.96 -9.97 -14.78
C ALA A 110 5.72 -9.16 -14.35
N SER A 111 4.82 -8.88 -15.29
CA SER A 111 3.59 -8.14 -15.02
C SER A 111 2.57 -8.98 -14.22
N ASN A 112 1.51 -8.34 -13.75
CA ASN A 112 0.37 -9.02 -13.14
C ASN A 112 -0.34 -9.98 -14.11
N ASP A 113 -0.30 -9.71 -15.42
CA ASP A 113 -0.88 -10.56 -16.45
C ASP A 113 0.02 -11.75 -16.84
N GLU A 114 1.24 -11.78 -16.35
CA GLU A 114 2.28 -12.78 -16.62
C GLU A 114 2.74 -13.51 -15.35
N ASP A 115 1.88 -13.60 -14.36
CA ASP A 115 2.12 -14.29 -13.09
C ASP A 115 3.37 -13.81 -12.32
N GLY A 116 3.69 -12.51 -12.39
CA GLY A 116 4.93 -11.94 -11.86
C GLY A 116 5.19 -12.23 -10.37
N VAL A 117 4.15 -12.29 -9.53
CA VAL A 117 4.30 -12.65 -8.11
C VAL A 117 4.72 -14.12 -7.97
N ALA A 118 4.10 -15.03 -8.73
CA ALA A 118 4.46 -16.44 -8.70
C ALA A 118 5.91 -16.66 -9.13
N LEU A 119 6.34 -16.00 -10.20
CA LEU A 119 7.73 -16.05 -10.67
C LEU A 119 8.74 -15.51 -9.63
N ALA A 120 8.38 -14.47 -8.89
CA ALA A 120 9.21 -13.98 -7.80
C ALA A 120 9.31 -14.99 -6.66
N ILE A 121 8.22 -15.65 -6.28
CA ILE A 121 8.19 -16.70 -5.25
C ILE A 121 9.05 -17.89 -5.69
N GLU A 122 8.86 -18.40 -6.91
CA GLU A 122 9.64 -19.51 -7.46
C GLU A 122 11.15 -19.21 -7.47
N ARG A 123 11.52 -17.97 -7.77
CA ARG A 123 12.92 -17.57 -7.87
C ARG A 123 13.63 -17.41 -6.53
N PHE A 124 12.93 -16.88 -5.51
CA PHE A 124 13.57 -16.41 -4.28
C PHE A 124 13.17 -17.19 -3.02
N ILE A 125 12.10 -17.96 -3.07
CA ILE A 125 11.55 -18.67 -1.92
C ILE A 125 11.65 -20.20 -2.10
N LEU A 126 11.38 -20.71 -3.32
CA LEU A 126 11.41 -22.14 -3.66
C LEU A 126 12.74 -22.55 -4.29
#